data_144eef8dc499fb0e228059615ce4247a
#
_entry.id   144eef8dc499fb0e228059615ce4247a
#
_cell.length_a   1.000
_cell.length_b   1.000
_cell.length_c   1.000
_cell.angle_alpha   90.00
_cell.angle_beta   90.00
_cell.angle_gamma   90.00
#
_symmetry.space_group_name_H-M   'P 1'
#
loop_
_entity.id
_entity.type
_entity.pdbx_description
1 polymer ?
#
loop_
_entity_poly.entity_id
_entity_poly.type
_entity_poly.pdbx_seq_one_letter_code
_entity_poly.pdbx_strand_id
1 'polypeptide(L)'
;MSRTTTTTIAIVGAGRVGRALARSLRAHGWNIGAVVTRSAATARSAVRAIGGGHPHGVLTRRVLDAGVILIATPDDCIRDVAVKLARAGGEEWRGKVVLHTSGALDDRALKPLAHLGAATGAMHPLQTFSGRGVPLLEGVAFVIQGHGRARQEARRIARTLGGAPVALRRAAKPAYHAAGTFAAPYFLTLVETATRILVRIGFSRRRARAVLLPLIRQTLANYERFGARKAWTGPVARGDFSTVARHRAALAEWPEEFS
;
A
#
# COMPACT_ATOMS: atom_id res chain seq x y z
N MET A 1 14.68 -35.18 6.44
CA MET A 1 13.88 -33.98 6.80
C MET A 1 14.70 -32.75 6.45
N SER A 2 14.41 -32.12 5.31
CA SER A 2 15.09 -30.87 4.90
C SER A 2 14.74 -29.77 5.89
N ARG A 3 15.74 -29.21 6.57
CA ARG A 3 15.59 -28.00 7.40
C ARG A 3 15.13 -26.89 6.48
N THR A 4 13.85 -26.55 6.50
CA THR A 4 13.32 -25.34 5.87
C THR A 4 13.98 -24.17 6.59
N THR A 5 15.04 -23.63 6.02
CA THR A 5 15.71 -22.42 6.56
C THR A 5 14.68 -21.31 6.55
N THR A 6 14.16 -20.97 7.71
CA THR A 6 13.19 -19.90 7.90
C THR A 6 13.83 -18.60 7.42
N THR A 7 13.31 -18.03 6.34
CA THR A 7 13.86 -16.81 5.76
C THR A 7 13.64 -15.65 6.73
N THR A 8 14.73 -14.97 7.09
CA THR A 8 14.67 -13.76 7.92
C THR A 8 14.48 -12.53 7.03
N ILE A 9 13.52 -11.67 7.40
CA ILE A 9 13.28 -10.39 6.76
C ILE A 9 13.48 -9.25 7.74
N ALA A 10 14.23 -8.21 7.32
CA ALA A 10 14.34 -6.95 8.03
C ALA A 10 13.36 -5.93 7.46
N ILE A 11 12.81 -5.09 8.32
CA ILE A 11 11.81 -4.07 7.97
C ILE A 11 12.40 -2.67 8.23
N VAL A 12 12.55 -1.87 7.20
CA VAL A 12 12.96 -0.47 7.30
C VAL A 12 11.76 0.41 7.00
N GLY A 13 11.23 1.08 8.03
CA GLY A 13 9.97 1.80 7.94
C GLY A 13 8.78 0.95 8.37
N ALA A 14 8.55 0.81 9.67
CA ALA A 14 7.41 0.09 10.22
C ALA A 14 6.18 1.00 10.43
N GLY A 15 5.78 1.72 9.37
CA GLY A 15 4.52 2.43 9.25
C GLY A 15 3.32 1.48 9.08
N ARG A 16 2.22 1.96 8.51
CA ARG A 16 1.01 1.15 8.30
C ARG A 16 1.27 -0.07 7.42
N VAL A 17 1.92 0.13 6.27
CA VAL A 17 2.25 -0.93 5.30
C VAL A 17 3.30 -1.89 5.89
N GLY A 18 4.43 -1.36 6.39
CA GLY A 18 5.52 -2.19 6.90
C GLY A 18 5.09 -3.07 8.06
N ARG A 19 4.30 -2.55 9.02
CA ARG A 19 3.74 -3.34 10.12
C ARG A 19 2.77 -4.41 9.65
N ALA A 20 1.86 -4.08 8.74
CA ALA A 20 0.88 -5.02 8.23
C ALA A 20 1.55 -6.19 7.49
N LEU A 21 2.48 -5.90 6.59
CA LEU A 21 3.22 -6.93 5.84
C LEU A 21 4.08 -7.79 6.78
N ALA A 22 4.82 -7.17 7.71
CA ALA A 22 5.65 -7.90 8.68
C ALA A 22 4.81 -8.83 9.57
N ARG A 23 3.67 -8.35 10.08
CA ARG A 23 2.76 -9.15 10.89
C ARG A 23 2.18 -10.32 10.10
N SER A 24 1.75 -10.08 8.85
CA SER A 24 1.23 -11.13 7.98
C SER A 24 2.31 -12.17 7.65
N LEU A 25 3.53 -11.74 7.29
CA LEU A 25 4.64 -12.63 7.01
C LEU A 25 4.99 -13.49 8.23
N ARG A 26 5.01 -12.88 9.42
CA ARG A 26 5.26 -13.62 10.66
C ARG A 26 4.19 -14.70 10.91
N ALA A 27 2.93 -14.39 10.66
CA ALA A 27 1.84 -15.36 10.77
C ALA A 27 2.01 -16.56 9.81
N HIS A 28 2.72 -16.37 8.69
CA HIS A 28 3.08 -17.41 7.72
C HIS A 28 4.49 -18.01 7.97
N GLY A 29 5.02 -17.90 9.19
CA GLY A 29 6.25 -18.57 9.60
C GLY A 29 7.57 -17.87 9.21
N TRP A 30 7.52 -16.60 8.71
CA TRP A 30 8.74 -15.85 8.46
C TRP A 30 9.33 -15.31 9.76
N ASN A 31 10.66 -15.34 9.84
CA ASN A 31 11.37 -14.71 10.95
C ASN A 31 11.51 -13.20 10.68
N ILE A 32 11.07 -12.37 11.61
CA ILE A 32 11.25 -10.92 11.54
C ILE A 32 12.53 -10.56 12.30
N GLY A 33 13.52 -10.05 11.58
CA GLY A 33 14.79 -9.58 12.11
C GLY A 33 14.72 -8.13 12.62
N ALA A 34 15.63 -7.28 12.14
CA ALA A 34 15.65 -5.87 12.50
C ALA A 34 14.39 -5.12 12.03
N VAL A 35 13.78 -4.35 12.93
CA VAL A 35 12.65 -3.46 12.65
C VAL A 35 13.12 -2.02 12.91
N VAL A 36 13.38 -1.28 11.85
CA VAL A 36 14.00 0.04 11.91
C VAL A 36 12.94 1.13 11.70
N THR A 37 12.92 2.12 12.59
CA THR A 37 12.10 3.32 12.48
C THR A 37 12.89 4.56 12.87
N ARG A 38 12.26 5.74 12.83
CA ARG A 38 12.91 7.03 13.17
C ARG A 38 13.17 7.24 14.67
N SER A 39 12.62 6.41 15.54
CA SER A 39 12.86 6.49 16.99
C SER A 39 12.72 5.12 17.64
N ALA A 40 13.44 4.92 18.74
CA ALA A 40 13.39 3.69 19.53
C ALA A 40 11.98 3.39 20.07
N ALA A 41 11.22 4.42 20.46
CA ALA A 41 9.85 4.25 20.94
C ALA A 41 8.92 3.71 19.85
N THR A 42 8.99 4.28 18.63
CA THR A 42 8.22 3.81 17.48
C THR A 42 8.62 2.39 17.08
N ALA A 43 9.92 2.05 17.12
CA ALA A 43 10.41 0.73 16.80
C ALA A 43 9.88 -0.33 17.79
N ARG A 44 9.94 -0.04 19.10
CA ARG A 44 9.36 -0.93 20.13
C ARG A 44 7.85 -1.11 19.96
N SER A 45 7.13 -0.04 19.66
CA SER A 45 5.68 -0.11 19.37
C SER A 45 5.40 -0.98 18.14
N ALA A 46 6.21 -0.83 17.08
CA ALA A 46 6.08 -1.63 15.86
C ALA A 46 6.33 -3.11 16.13
N VAL A 47 7.40 -3.45 16.85
CA VAL A 47 7.73 -4.83 17.22
C VAL A 47 6.61 -5.49 18.02
N ARG A 48 6.02 -4.77 19.00
CA ARG A 48 4.83 -5.28 19.73
C ARG A 48 3.65 -5.54 18.79
N ALA A 49 3.38 -4.62 17.88
CA ALA A 49 2.26 -4.78 16.93
C ALA A 49 2.49 -5.89 15.90
N ILE A 50 3.72 -6.12 15.48
CA ILE A 50 4.12 -7.23 14.61
C ILE A 50 4.10 -8.56 15.36
N GLY A 51 4.41 -8.53 16.65
CA GLY A 51 4.54 -9.69 17.54
C GLY A 51 5.93 -10.33 17.49
N GLY A 52 6.97 -9.65 16.96
CA GLY A 52 8.35 -10.15 16.89
C GLY A 52 9.28 -9.19 16.15
N GLY A 53 10.58 -9.49 16.19
CA GLY A 53 11.66 -8.70 15.62
C GLY A 53 12.44 -7.90 16.66
N HIS A 54 13.52 -7.25 16.22
CA HIS A 54 14.42 -6.46 17.06
C HIS A 54 14.28 -4.97 16.76
N PRO A 55 13.87 -4.13 17.73
CA PRO A 55 13.59 -2.73 17.50
C PRO A 55 14.86 -1.88 17.40
N HIS A 56 14.95 -1.04 16.34
CA HIS A 56 16.02 -0.07 16.14
C HIS A 56 15.46 1.31 15.82
N GLY A 57 15.87 2.32 16.58
CA GLY A 57 15.45 3.73 16.41
C GLY A 57 16.27 4.50 15.38
N VAL A 58 17.29 3.86 14.80
CA VAL A 58 18.19 4.40 13.78
C VAL A 58 18.50 3.31 12.75
N LEU A 59 18.92 3.70 11.55
CA LEU A 59 19.42 2.75 10.56
C LEU A 59 20.68 2.05 11.13
N THR A 60 20.73 0.74 10.99
CA THR A 60 21.76 -0.10 11.58
C THR A 60 22.18 -1.21 10.62
N ARG A 61 23.42 -1.67 10.72
CA ARG A 61 23.95 -2.84 9.99
C ARG A 61 23.21 -4.14 10.34
N ARG A 62 22.47 -4.19 11.46
CA ARG A 62 21.65 -5.37 11.83
C ARG A 62 20.58 -5.75 10.79
N VAL A 63 20.27 -4.87 9.84
CA VAL A 63 19.40 -5.24 8.69
C VAL A 63 20.07 -6.28 7.80
N LEU A 64 21.41 -6.37 7.78
CA LEU A 64 22.19 -7.32 6.99
C LEU A 64 22.18 -8.74 7.57
N ASP A 65 21.74 -8.92 8.82
CA ASP A 65 21.52 -10.25 9.40
C ASP A 65 20.35 -10.98 8.68
N ALA A 66 19.53 -10.25 7.93
CA ALA A 66 18.45 -10.79 7.12
C ALA A 66 18.88 -11.05 5.67
N GLY A 67 18.29 -12.05 5.04
CA GLY A 67 18.43 -12.32 3.59
C GLY A 67 17.59 -11.39 2.70
N VAL A 68 16.49 -10.88 3.27
CA VAL A 68 15.54 -9.96 2.61
C VAL A 68 15.37 -8.71 3.44
N ILE A 69 15.44 -7.56 2.80
CA ILE A 69 15.20 -6.25 3.42
C ILE A 69 14.01 -5.59 2.72
N LEU A 70 12.97 -5.25 3.48
CA LEU A 70 11.79 -4.55 2.99
C LEU A 70 11.81 -3.09 3.45
N ILE A 71 11.90 -2.16 2.51
CA ILE A 71 11.83 -0.72 2.74
C ILE A 71 10.39 -0.26 2.53
N ALA A 72 9.73 0.14 3.61
CA ALA A 72 8.33 0.61 3.65
C ALA A 72 8.23 2.01 4.29
N THR A 73 9.20 2.86 3.97
CA THR A 73 9.20 4.29 4.31
C THR A 73 8.35 5.08 3.33
N PRO A 74 8.01 6.35 3.61
CA PRO A 74 7.44 7.26 2.62
C PRO A 74 8.30 7.32 1.36
N ASP A 75 7.68 7.58 0.21
CA ASP A 75 8.30 7.50 -1.12
C ASP A 75 9.50 8.45 -1.26
N ASP A 76 9.38 9.67 -0.74
CA ASP A 76 10.43 10.69 -0.70
C ASP A 76 11.67 10.27 0.09
N CYS A 77 11.50 9.36 1.06
CA CYS A 77 12.59 8.87 1.90
C CYS A 77 13.32 7.63 1.32
N ILE A 78 12.75 6.90 0.35
CA ILE A 78 13.27 5.59 -0.08
C ILE A 78 14.70 5.70 -0.63
N ARG A 79 14.97 6.72 -1.45
CA ARG A 79 16.30 6.91 -2.05
C ARG A 79 17.37 7.24 -1.01
N ASP A 80 17.04 8.12 -0.05
CA ASP A 80 17.93 8.48 1.04
C ASP A 80 18.23 7.30 1.96
N VAL A 81 17.21 6.50 2.25
CA VAL A 81 17.36 5.25 3.00
C VAL A 81 18.29 4.29 2.25
N ALA A 82 18.12 4.13 0.94
CA ALA A 82 18.99 3.27 0.12
C ALA A 82 20.44 3.74 0.15
N VAL A 83 20.71 5.05 0.06
CA VAL A 83 22.05 5.63 0.18
C VAL A 83 22.66 5.37 1.56
N LYS A 84 21.90 5.62 2.63
CA LYS A 84 22.38 5.39 4.00
C LYS A 84 22.69 3.93 4.27
N LEU A 85 21.84 3.02 3.79
CA LEU A 85 22.04 1.58 3.90
C LEU A 85 23.27 1.14 3.11
N ALA A 86 23.45 1.63 1.88
CA ALA A 86 24.62 1.33 1.06
C ALA A 86 25.93 1.68 1.79
N ARG A 87 25.98 2.87 2.39
CA ARG A 87 27.16 3.32 3.16
C ARG A 87 27.42 2.47 4.40
N ALA A 88 26.36 1.99 5.07
CA ALA A 88 26.49 1.22 6.30
C ALA A 88 26.98 -0.21 6.07
N GLY A 89 26.68 -0.84 4.93
CA GLY A 89 26.95 -2.26 4.69
C GLY A 89 28.07 -2.58 3.72
N GLY A 90 28.52 -1.63 2.89
CA GLY A 90 29.58 -1.87 1.91
C GLY A 90 29.30 -3.10 1.04
N GLU A 91 30.29 -4.01 0.96
CA GLU A 91 30.20 -5.23 0.15
C GLU A 91 29.27 -6.32 0.69
N GLU A 92 28.80 -6.22 1.93
CA GLU A 92 27.90 -7.19 2.56
C GLU A 92 26.50 -7.22 1.89
N TRP A 93 26.22 -6.28 0.99
CA TRP A 93 25.00 -6.25 0.19
C TRP A 93 24.95 -7.34 -0.88
N ARG A 94 26.09 -7.89 -1.25
CA ARG A 94 26.16 -9.00 -2.24
C ARG A 94 25.31 -10.18 -1.74
N GLY A 95 24.41 -10.65 -2.58
CA GLY A 95 23.51 -11.75 -2.27
C GLY A 95 22.29 -11.39 -1.40
N LYS A 96 22.12 -10.14 -0.95
CA LYS A 96 20.91 -9.68 -0.29
C LYS A 96 19.81 -9.34 -1.30
N VAL A 97 18.55 -9.47 -0.88
CA VAL A 97 17.40 -8.97 -1.64
C VAL A 97 16.86 -7.74 -0.95
N VAL A 98 16.72 -6.64 -1.67
CA VAL A 98 16.15 -5.40 -1.15
C VAL A 98 14.94 -5.01 -1.98
N LEU A 99 13.80 -4.89 -1.33
CA LEU A 99 12.53 -4.52 -1.95
C LEU A 99 11.99 -3.24 -1.30
N HIS A 100 11.35 -2.38 -2.08
CA HIS A 100 10.56 -1.28 -1.53
C HIS A 100 9.08 -1.44 -1.87
N THR A 101 8.20 -0.78 -1.07
CA THR A 101 6.74 -0.91 -1.21
C THR A 101 6.07 0.24 -1.93
N SER A 102 6.82 1.21 -2.50
CA SER A 102 6.24 2.35 -3.20
C SER A 102 5.41 1.92 -4.42
N GLY A 103 4.24 2.53 -4.57
CA GLY A 103 3.40 2.41 -5.76
C GLY A 103 3.85 3.32 -6.91
N ALA A 104 4.54 4.42 -6.61
CA ALA A 104 4.96 5.44 -7.58
C ALA A 104 6.40 5.24 -8.07
N LEU A 105 7.34 4.89 -7.18
CA LEU A 105 8.75 4.71 -7.53
C LEU A 105 9.01 3.32 -8.13
N ASP A 106 9.90 3.27 -9.11
CA ASP A 106 10.39 2.01 -9.69
C ASP A 106 11.61 1.46 -8.92
N ASP A 107 12.10 0.28 -9.34
CA ASP A 107 13.24 -0.41 -8.72
C ASP A 107 14.56 0.38 -8.77
N ARG A 108 14.69 1.41 -9.65
CA ARG A 108 15.86 2.30 -9.72
C ARG A 108 16.04 3.17 -8.48
N ALA A 109 15.00 3.34 -7.66
CA ALA A 109 15.13 4.01 -6.37
C ALA A 109 16.18 3.34 -5.45
N LEU A 110 16.45 2.05 -5.67
CA LEU A 110 17.43 1.25 -4.92
C LEU A 110 18.78 1.10 -5.63
N LYS A 111 19.07 1.91 -6.67
CA LYS A 111 20.31 1.85 -7.44
C LYS A 111 21.60 1.86 -6.58
N PRO A 112 21.71 2.65 -5.48
CA PRO A 112 22.90 2.61 -4.62
C PRO A 112 23.19 1.21 -4.05
N LEU A 113 22.18 0.43 -3.70
CA LEU A 113 22.32 -0.93 -3.19
C LEU A 113 22.58 -1.94 -4.32
N ALA A 114 21.98 -1.73 -5.49
CA ALA A 114 22.24 -2.56 -6.68
C ALA A 114 23.70 -2.50 -7.12
N HIS A 115 24.35 -1.34 -7.05
CA HIS A 115 25.76 -1.18 -7.36
C HIS A 115 26.68 -1.96 -6.41
N LEU A 116 26.23 -2.27 -5.21
CA LEU A 116 26.95 -3.10 -4.22
C LEU A 116 26.57 -4.59 -4.32
N GLY A 117 25.89 -5.00 -5.39
CA GLY A 117 25.55 -6.40 -5.65
C GLY A 117 24.28 -6.92 -4.97
N ALA A 118 23.47 -6.04 -4.38
CA ALA A 118 22.15 -6.45 -3.91
C ALA A 118 21.18 -6.69 -5.08
N ALA A 119 20.33 -7.70 -4.98
CA ALA A 119 19.20 -7.88 -5.89
C ALA A 119 18.08 -6.93 -5.46
N THR A 120 17.76 -5.93 -6.31
CA THR A 120 16.83 -4.86 -5.94
C THR A 120 15.51 -4.93 -6.73
N GLY A 121 14.40 -4.54 -6.10
CA GLY A 121 13.09 -4.53 -6.73
C GLY A 121 12.06 -3.69 -5.98
N ALA A 122 10.89 -3.55 -6.59
CA ALA A 122 9.70 -2.97 -5.98
C ALA A 122 8.60 -4.03 -5.87
N MET A 123 7.86 -4.00 -4.77
CA MET A 123 6.71 -4.86 -4.50
C MET A 123 5.62 -4.03 -3.82
N HIS A 124 4.68 -3.53 -4.60
CA HIS A 124 3.59 -2.69 -4.11
C HIS A 124 2.30 -3.49 -3.97
N PRO A 125 1.78 -3.71 -2.76
CA PRO A 125 0.44 -4.24 -2.55
C PRO A 125 -0.60 -3.18 -2.90
N LEU A 126 -1.49 -3.46 -3.86
CA LEU A 126 -2.59 -2.57 -4.24
C LEU A 126 -3.73 -2.71 -3.22
N GLN A 127 -3.52 -2.19 -2.03
CA GLN A 127 -4.44 -2.30 -0.90
C GLN A 127 -4.39 -1.03 -0.03
N THR A 128 -5.48 -0.77 0.68
CA THR A 128 -5.56 0.30 1.68
C THR A 128 -5.11 -0.18 3.05
N PHE A 129 -4.27 0.60 3.72
CA PHE A 129 -3.72 0.28 5.05
C PHE A 129 -4.16 1.33 6.06
N SER A 130 -5.25 1.11 6.77
CA SER A 130 -5.79 2.05 7.76
C SER A 130 -4.90 2.20 9.01
N GLY A 131 -4.03 1.22 9.25
CA GLY A 131 -3.24 1.12 10.49
C GLY A 131 -3.98 0.49 11.66
N ARG A 132 -5.26 0.15 11.48
CA ARG A 132 -6.09 -0.59 12.44
C ARG A 132 -6.32 -2.01 11.90
N GLY A 133 -5.88 -3.01 12.66
CA GLY A 133 -5.93 -4.41 12.22
C GLY A 133 -4.91 -4.74 11.12
N VAL A 134 -5.01 -5.95 10.59
CA VAL A 134 -4.26 -6.41 9.42
C VAL A 134 -5.26 -6.48 8.26
N PRO A 135 -5.02 -5.78 7.14
CA PRO A 135 -5.90 -5.91 5.99
C PRO A 135 -5.82 -7.33 5.43
N LEU A 136 -6.93 -7.80 4.88
CA LEU A 136 -6.95 -9.03 4.11
C LEU A 136 -6.08 -8.84 2.87
N LEU A 137 -5.11 -9.72 2.68
CA LEU A 137 -4.18 -9.68 1.53
C LEU A 137 -4.50 -10.77 0.50
N GLU A 138 -5.44 -11.65 0.79
CA GLU A 138 -5.93 -12.67 -0.12
C GLU A 138 -6.47 -12.03 -1.41
N GLY A 139 -5.99 -12.49 -2.57
CA GLY A 139 -6.37 -11.95 -3.87
C GLY A 139 -5.85 -10.56 -4.21
N VAL A 140 -5.19 -9.86 -3.27
CA VAL A 140 -4.64 -8.52 -3.51
C VAL A 140 -3.54 -8.57 -4.56
N ALA A 141 -3.61 -7.68 -5.55
CA ALA A 141 -2.56 -7.53 -6.55
C ALA A 141 -1.29 -6.95 -5.91
N PHE A 142 -0.19 -7.69 -6.04
CA PHE A 142 1.15 -7.20 -5.70
C PHE A 142 1.89 -6.87 -6.99
N VAL A 143 2.01 -5.58 -7.28
CA VAL A 143 2.74 -5.12 -8.47
C VAL A 143 4.23 -5.15 -8.23
N ILE A 144 4.92 -5.94 -9.05
CA ILE A 144 6.33 -6.30 -8.88
C ILE A 144 7.16 -5.76 -10.04
N GLN A 145 8.28 -5.12 -9.68
CA GLN A 145 9.34 -4.73 -10.59
C GLN A 145 10.69 -5.23 -10.07
N GLY A 146 11.67 -5.35 -10.95
CA GLY A 146 12.97 -5.89 -10.66
C GLY A 146 13.28 -7.13 -11.52
N HIS A 147 14.48 -7.66 -11.37
CA HIS A 147 14.99 -8.77 -12.16
C HIS A 147 15.49 -9.91 -11.27
N GLY A 148 15.72 -11.07 -11.86
CA GLY A 148 16.38 -12.20 -11.20
C GLY A 148 15.78 -12.52 -9.82
N ARG A 149 16.68 -12.60 -8.84
CA ARG A 149 16.35 -12.99 -7.46
C ARG A 149 15.37 -12.04 -6.76
N ALA A 150 15.46 -10.72 -7.01
CA ALA A 150 14.53 -9.76 -6.40
C ALA A 150 13.09 -10.02 -6.85
N ARG A 151 12.87 -10.27 -8.16
CA ARG A 151 11.54 -10.58 -8.68
C ARG A 151 11.01 -11.92 -8.17
N GLN A 152 11.87 -12.93 -8.06
CA GLN A 152 11.48 -14.22 -7.52
C GLN A 152 11.04 -14.11 -6.05
N GLU A 153 11.82 -13.39 -5.25
CA GLU A 153 11.53 -13.19 -3.83
C GLU A 153 10.28 -12.35 -3.59
N ALA A 154 10.09 -11.27 -4.36
CA ALA A 154 8.86 -10.47 -4.31
C ALA A 154 7.61 -11.30 -4.65
N ARG A 155 7.71 -12.19 -5.66
CA ARG A 155 6.63 -13.14 -6.00
C ARG A 155 6.38 -14.15 -4.89
N ARG A 156 7.45 -14.65 -4.25
CA ARG A 156 7.33 -15.58 -3.13
C ARG A 156 6.60 -14.91 -1.96
N ILE A 157 7.01 -13.70 -1.59
CA ILE A 157 6.34 -12.91 -0.54
C ILE A 157 4.86 -12.70 -0.88
N ALA A 158 4.55 -12.22 -2.08
CA ALA A 158 3.17 -11.97 -2.50
C ALA A 158 2.29 -13.23 -2.36
N ARG A 159 2.77 -14.38 -2.87
CA ARG A 159 2.04 -15.66 -2.78
C ARG A 159 1.90 -16.15 -1.35
N THR A 160 2.94 -16.03 -0.53
CA THR A 160 2.87 -16.37 0.91
C THR A 160 1.76 -15.61 1.61
N LEU A 161 1.50 -14.37 1.19
CA LEU A 161 0.45 -13.51 1.75
C LEU A 161 -0.93 -13.73 1.10
N GLY A 162 -1.10 -14.73 0.24
CA GLY A 162 -2.34 -15.00 -0.49
C GLY A 162 -2.58 -14.05 -1.66
N GLY A 163 -1.65 -13.14 -1.94
CA GLY A 163 -1.80 -12.14 -2.99
C GLY A 163 -1.42 -12.63 -4.38
N ALA A 164 -1.86 -11.89 -5.40
CA ALA A 164 -1.60 -12.14 -6.81
C ALA A 164 -0.41 -11.31 -7.31
N PRO A 165 0.75 -11.89 -7.64
CA PRO A 165 1.88 -11.17 -8.17
C PRO A 165 1.65 -10.73 -9.62
N VAL A 166 1.70 -9.42 -9.89
CA VAL A 166 1.49 -8.79 -11.19
C VAL A 166 2.79 -8.13 -11.66
N ALA A 167 3.24 -8.43 -12.87
CA ALA A 167 4.37 -7.73 -13.47
C ALA A 167 3.92 -6.43 -14.13
N LEU A 168 4.70 -5.36 -13.96
CA LEU A 168 4.41 -4.06 -14.55
C LEU A 168 5.68 -3.47 -15.18
N ARG A 169 5.57 -2.94 -16.41
CA ARG A 169 6.66 -2.18 -17.03
C ARG A 169 6.91 -0.89 -16.26
N ARG A 170 8.18 -0.46 -16.17
CA ARG A 170 8.56 0.76 -15.41
C ARG A 170 7.78 1.99 -15.86
N ALA A 171 7.68 2.22 -17.17
CA ALA A 171 6.97 3.37 -17.73
C ALA A 171 5.48 3.46 -17.35
N ALA A 172 4.85 2.34 -17.02
CA ALA A 172 3.44 2.29 -16.65
C ALA A 172 3.20 2.59 -15.16
N LYS A 173 4.24 2.67 -14.32
CA LYS A 173 4.07 2.79 -12.88
C LYS A 173 3.35 4.06 -12.41
N PRO A 174 3.61 5.25 -12.98
CA PRO A 174 2.86 6.45 -12.61
C PRO A 174 1.35 6.33 -12.91
N ALA A 175 1.00 5.83 -14.10
CA ALA A 175 -0.41 5.63 -14.47
C ALA A 175 -1.09 4.58 -13.60
N TYR A 176 -0.40 3.48 -13.30
CA TYR A 176 -0.86 2.46 -12.37
C TYR A 176 -1.14 3.04 -10.97
N HIS A 177 -0.22 3.83 -10.42
CA HIS A 177 -0.40 4.44 -9.11
C HIS A 177 -1.55 5.45 -9.10
N ALA A 178 -1.70 6.24 -10.18
CA ALA A 178 -2.84 7.14 -10.37
C ALA A 178 -4.16 6.36 -10.38
N ALA A 179 -4.25 5.22 -11.09
CA ALA A 179 -5.44 4.38 -11.09
C ALA A 179 -5.82 3.91 -9.67
N GLY A 180 -4.85 3.50 -8.86
CA GLY A 180 -5.07 3.17 -7.44
C GLY A 180 -5.57 4.37 -6.62
N THR A 181 -5.08 5.57 -6.93
CA THR A 181 -5.52 6.82 -6.29
C THR A 181 -6.98 7.14 -6.63
N PHE A 182 -7.38 6.97 -7.89
CA PHE A 182 -8.78 7.11 -8.28
C PHE A 182 -9.68 6.08 -7.60
N ALA A 183 -9.24 4.82 -7.53
CA ALA A 183 -10.04 3.73 -6.98
C ALA A 183 -10.19 3.76 -5.44
N ALA A 184 -9.34 4.47 -4.71
CA ALA A 184 -9.38 4.48 -3.25
C ALA A 184 -9.51 5.91 -2.66
N PRO A 185 -8.46 6.75 -2.55
CA PRO A 185 -8.61 8.05 -1.89
C PRO A 185 -9.58 9.00 -2.60
N TYR A 186 -9.58 9.09 -3.94
CA TYR A 186 -10.52 9.98 -4.65
C TYR A 186 -11.96 9.45 -4.56
N PHE A 187 -12.17 8.15 -4.66
CA PHE A 187 -13.47 7.56 -4.39
C PHE A 187 -13.95 7.90 -2.97
N LEU A 188 -13.09 7.79 -1.96
CA LEU A 188 -13.45 8.15 -0.59
C LEU A 188 -13.77 9.63 -0.44
N THR A 189 -13.10 10.51 -1.19
CA THR A 189 -13.43 11.95 -1.23
C THR A 189 -14.85 12.17 -1.73
N LEU A 190 -15.28 11.50 -2.82
CA LEU A 190 -16.65 11.59 -3.32
C LEU A 190 -17.68 11.09 -2.29
N VAL A 191 -17.39 9.99 -1.60
CA VAL A 191 -18.26 9.47 -0.52
C VAL A 191 -18.36 10.46 0.64
N GLU A 192 -17.25 11.09 1.00
CA GLU A 192 -17.23 12.09 2.07
C GLU A 192 -17.98 13.36 1.66
N THR A 193 -17.84 13.82 0.41
CA THR A 193 -18.62 14.95 -0.14
C THR A 193 -20.11 14.65 -0.07
N ALA A 194 -20.57 13.47 -0.52
CA ALA A 194 -21.96 13.06 -0.39
C ALA A 194 -22.43 13.02 1.08
N THR A 195 -21.57 12.59 2.00
CA THR A 195 -21.86 12.59 3.43
C THR A 195 -22.06 14.03 3.95
N ARG A 196 -21.19 14.96 3.55
CA ARG A 196 -21.28 16.38 3.93
C ARG A 196 -22.58 17.02 3.41
N ILE A 197 -22.96 16.75 2.15
CA ILE A 197 -24.23 17.21 1.60
C ILE A 197 -25.42 16.77 2.46
N LEU A 198 -25.48 15.49 2.85
CA LEU A 198 -26.56 15.00 3.72
C LEU A 198 -26.52 15.64 5.11
N VAL A 199 -25.35 15.90 5.66
CA VAL A 199 -25.23 16.61 6.95
C VAL A 199 -25.77 18.03 6.82
N ARG A 200 -25.50 18.72 5.72
CA ARG A 200 -25.99 20.09 5.47
C ARG A 200 -27.51 20.18 5.43
N ILE A 201 -28.18 19.15 4.93
CA ILE A 201 -29.65 19.08 4.89
C ILE A 201 -30.27 18.44 6.15
N GLY A 202 -29.51 18.34 7.27
CA GLY A 202 -30.03 17.99 8.60
C GLY A 202 -29.83 16.54 9.05
N PHE A 203 -29.10 15.71 8.30
CA PHE A 203 -28.75 14.37 8.81
C PHE A 203 -27.60 14.46 9.81
N SER A 204 -27.64 13.63 10.88
CA SER A 204 -26.44 13.41 11.65
C SER A 204 -25.39 12.68 10.81
N ARG A 205 -24.09 12.94 11.03
CA ARG A 205 -23.00 12.29 10.27
C ARG A 205 -23.09 10.74 10.30
N ARG A 206 -23.50 10.17 11.43
CA ARG A 206 -23.72 8.73 11.56
C ARG A 206 -24.84 8.25 10.64
N ARG A 207 -25.97 8.97 10.60
CA ARG A 207 -27.11 8.63 9.74
C ARG A 207 -26.80 8.83 8.26
N ALA A 208 -26.14 9.91 7.89
CA ALA A 208 -25.70 10.16 6.52
C ALA A 208 -24.87 8.99 5.97
N ARG A 209 -23.88 8.54 6.71
CA ARG A 209 -23.07 7.36 6.34
C ARG A 209 -23.92 6.09 6.26
N ALA A 210 -24.83 5.87 7.19
CA ALA A 210 -25.67 4.68 7.22
C ALA A 210 -26.59 4.57 6.00
N VAL A 211 -27.14 5.68 5.49
CA VAL A 211 -28.01 5.68 4.30
C VAL A 211 -27.24 5.62 2.99
N LEU A 212 -25.99 6.15 2.93
CA LEU A 212 -25.18 6.11 1.73
C LEU A 212 -24.48 4.77 1.49
N LEU A 213 -24.04 4.08 2.56
CA LEU A 213 -23.26 2.85 2.44
C LEU A 213 -23.98 1.73 1.65
N PRO A 214 -25.31 1.46 1.82
CA PRO A 214 -25.99 0.47 1.00
C PRO A 214 -25.98 0.82 -0.50
N LEU A 215 -26.22 2.09 -0.85
CA LEU A 215 -26.18 2.57 -2.21
C LEU A 215 -24.79 2.39 -2.84
N ILE A 216 -23.74 2.75 -2.12
CA ILE A 216 -22.35 2.61 -2.56
C ILE A 216 -22.00 1.14 -2.81
N ARG A 217 -22.35 0.26 -1.88
CA ARG A 217 -22.13 -1.18 -2.02
C ARG A 217 -22.85 -1.75 -3.23
N GLN A 218 -24.11 -1.36 -3.45
CA GLN A 218 -24.87 -1.81 -4.61
C GLN A 218 -24.27 -1.30 -5.93
N THR A 219 -23.78 -0.06 -5.95
CA THR A 219 -23.08 0.49 -7.11
C THR A 219 -21.83 -0.32 -7.46
N LEU A 220 -21.02 -0.66 -6.47
CA LEU A 220 -19.83 -1.50 -6.66
C LEU A 220 -20.19 -2.93 -7.10
N ALA A 221 -21.21 -3.54 -6.50
CA ALA A 221 -21.69 -4.86 -6.91
C ALA A 221 -22.23 -4.88 -8.34
N ASN A 222 -22.94 -3.83 -8.75
CA ASN A 222 -23.40 -3.68 -10.13
C ASN A 222 -22.22 -3.52 -11.10
N TYR A 223 -21.21 -2.73 -10.73
CA TYR A 223 -20.01 -2.57 -11.53
C TYR A 223 -19.24 -3.90 -11.69
N GLU A 224 -19.08 -4.65 -10.61
CA GLU A 224 -18.43 -5.96 -10.61
C GLU A 224 -19.17 -6.95 -11.51
N ARG A 225 -20.51 -6.98 -11.41
CA ARG A 225 -21.33 -7.98 -12.15
C ARG A 225 -21.55 -7.61 -13.61
N PHE A 226 -21.74 -6.32 -13.94
CA PHE A 226 -22.25 -5.89 -15.24
C PHE A 226 -21.26 -5.00 -16.01
N GLY A 227 -20.16 -4.57 -15.41
CA GLY A 227 -19.20 -3.60 -15.95
C GLY A 227 -19.75 -2.17 -15.99
N ALA A 228 -18.90 -1.21 -16.32
CA ALA A 228 -19.22 0.23 -16.24
C ALA A 228 -20.48 0.62 -17.03
N ARG A 229 -20.59 0.18 -18.29
CA ARG A 229 -21.67 0.60 -19.18
C ARG A 229 -23.08 0.28 -18.65
N LYS A 230 -23.27 -0.89 -18.03
CA LYS A 230 -24.55 -1.33 -17.50
C LYS A 230 -24.77 -0.93 -16.03
N ALA A 231 -23.70 -0.69 -15.28
CA ALA A 231 -23.77 -0.25 -13.90
C ALA A 231 -24.06 1.25 -13.77
N TRP A 232 -23.85 2.01 -14.84
CA TRP A 232 -24.09 3.46 -14.82
C TRP A 232 -25.58 3.76 -14.82
N THR A 233 -26.07 4.37 -13.75
CA THR A 233 -27.46 4.73 -13.53
C THR A 233 -27.58 6.21 -13.17
N GLY A 234 -28.80 6.69 -12.96
CA GLY A 234 -29.04 8.07 -12.55
C GLY A 234 -29.41 9.03 -13.70
N PRO A 235 -29.59 10.32 -13.41
CA PRO A 235 -30.15 11.29 -14.37
C PRO A 235 -29.24 11.50 -15.56
N VAL A 236 -27.93 11.57 -15.40
CA VAL A 236 -26.97 11.74 -16.51
C VAL A 236 -27.05 10.57 -17.50
N ALA A 237 -27.11 9.33 -16.99
CA ALA A 237 -27.20 8.14 -17.84
C ALA A 237 -28.51 8.06 -18.64
N ARG A 238 -29.57 8.70 -18.16
CA ARG A 238 -30.89 8.76 -18.84
C ARG A 238 -31.09 10.01 -19.66
N GLY A 239 -30.12 10.94 -19.71
CA GLY A 239 -30.26 12.22 -20.38
C GLY A 239 -31.23 13.20 -19.69
N ASP A 240 -31.49 13.01 -18.40
CA ASP A 240 -32.38 13.89 -17.61
C ASP A 240 -31.62 15.14 -17.14
N PHE A 241 -31.34 16.03 -18.06
CA PHE A 241 -30.58 17.24 -17.79
C PHE A 241 -31.35 18.25 -16.93
N SER A 242 -32.68 18.20 -16.90
CA SER A 242 -33.49 19.03 -16.02
C SER A 242 -33.23 18.71 -14.53
N THR A 243 -33.11 17.45 -14.19
CA THR A 243 -32.72 17.02 -12.86
C THR A 243 -31.29 17.41 -12.54
N VAL A 244 -30.35 17.27 -13.48
CA VAL A 244 -28.95 17.73 -13.31
C VAL A 244 -28.88 19.24 -13.05
N ALA A 245 -29.68 20.06 -13.78
CA ALA A 245 -29.73 21.49 -13.54
C ALA A 245 -30.23 21.85 -12.14
N ARG A 246 -31.28 21.14 -11.64
CA ARG A 246 -31.77 21.30 -10.25
C ARG A 246 -30.68 20.91 -9.21
N HIS A 247 -29.94 19.82 -9.43
CA HIS A 247 -28.83 19.47 -8.55
C HIS A 247 -27.79 20.59 -8.52
N ARG A 248 -27.39 21.11 -9.66
CA ARG A 248 -26.42 22.21 -9.76
C ARG A 248 -26.88 23.44 -9.01
N ALA A 249 -28.16 23.85 -9.20
CA ALA A 249 -28.73 25.00 -8.50
C ALA A 249 -28.71 24.81 -6.97
N ALA A 250 -29.15 23.65 -6.48
CA ALA A 250 -29.15 23.36 -5.05
C ALA A 250 -27.74 23.35 -4.44
N LEU A 251 -26.74 22.84 -5.18
CA LEU A 251 -25.37 22.76 -4.69
C LEU A 251 -24.59 24.08 -4.82
N ALA A 252 -25.04 25.01 -5.69
CA ALA A 252 -24.42 26.32 -5.86
C ALA A 252 -24.52 27.20 -4.59
N GLU A 253 -25.44 26.88 -3.69
CA GLU A 253 -25.58 27.54 -2.38
C GLU A 253 -24.47 27.16 -1.39
N TRP A 254 -23.69 26.08 -1.66
CA TRP A 254 -22.71 25.52 -0.72
C TRP A 254 -21.36 25.26 -1.40
N PRO A 255 -20.69 26.28 -1.93
CA PRO A 255 -19.44 26.10 -2.68
C PRO A 255 -18.32 25.52 -1.83
N GLU A 256 -18.33 25.75 -0.50
CA GLU A 256 -17.34 25.23 0.43
C GLU A 256 -17.38 23.70 0.60
N GLU A 257 -18.47 23.04 0.20
CA GLU A 257 -18.56 21.58 0.25
C GLU A 257 -17.78 20.89 -0.88
N PHE A 258 -17.35 21.66 -1.87
CA PHE A 258 -16.67 21.19 -3.08
C PHE A 258 -15.24 21.73 -3.21
N SER A 259 -14.74 22.50 -2.22
CA SER A 259 -13.40 23.10 -2.16
C SER A 259 -12.34 22.10 -1.71
#